data_a563c86389d11043f44f980844ff0215
#
_entry.id   a563c86389d11043f44f980844ff0215
#
_cell.length_a   1.000
_cell.length_b   1.000
_cell.length_c   1.000
_cell.angle_alpha   90.00
_cell.angle_beta   90.00
_cell.angle_gamma   90.00
#
_symmetry.space_group_name_H-M   'P 1'
#
loop_
_entity.id
_entity.type
_entity.pdbx_description
1 polymer ?
#
loop_
_entity_poly.entity_id
_entity_poly.type
_entity_poly.pdbx_seq_one_letter_code
_entity_poly.pdbx_strand_id
1 'polypeptide(L)'
;MPEPEARFMTMALDCVQREYPNKISHVLASDADAQTPRELHPAFYGCFDWHSSVHGHWMLVRLLRTMPDNALTQAATAALDANLTLENMAGEVAYFAAEGRAAFERPYGLAWLLQLGAELREWDDPRAQRWSAAIAPLERTVSDRYRSWLPNLAYPIRIGTHNQSAFALALGLDWAREAGDVELESLIVTKAMGFHAEDRNCPIGYEPSGEDFLSPCLMEADLMRRVMPAADYLAWLDAFLPDIPRNGSADWLVPGIVLDASDGKLVHLDGVNLSRAWALEGIAAALPPEDTRRASLLAAAAVHEEVGTESVNGEDYAGGHWLASFATYLVTRRGLQAPAWRALPEESLPE
;
A
#
# COMPACT_ATOMS: atom_id res chain seq x y z
N MET A 1 -20.57 4.90 19.66
CA MET A 1 -20.34 4.27 18.35
C MET A 1 -19.24 3.24 18.55
N PRO A 2 -19.23 2.11 17.85
CA PRO A 2 -18.06 1.22 17.92
C PRO A 2 -16.80 2.00 17.53
N GLU A 3 -15.65 1.62 18.09
CA GLU A 3 -14.37 2.21 17.72
C GLU A 3 -14.16 2.08 16.19
N PRO A 4 -13.57 3.07 15.53
CA PRO A 4 -13.41 3.07 14.05
C PRO A 4 -12.82 1.78 13.51
N GLU A 5 -11.85 1.21 14.22
CA GLU A 5 -11.15 -0.02 13.84
C GLU A 5 -12.07 -1.26 13.86
N ALA A 6 -13.04 -1.34 14.79
CA ALA A 6 -14.02 -2.41 14.81
C ALA A 6 -14.92 -2.36 13.57
N ARG A 7 -15.26 -1.15 13.10
CA ARG A 7 -15.97 -0.93 11.84
C ARG A 7 -15.14 -1.40 10.65
N PHE A 8 -13.85 -1.06 10.61
CA PHE A 8 -12.95 -1.48 9.52
C PHE A 8 -12.82 -3.01 9.47
N MET A 9 -12.71 -3.68 10.62
CA MET A 9 -12.68 -5.15 10.67
C MET A 9 -13.97 -5.76 10.13
N THR A 10 -15.13 -5.17 10.42
CA THR A 10 -16.43 -5.60 9.85
C THR A 10 -16.42 -5.47 8.33
N MET A 11 -15.97 -4.32 7.80
CA MET A 11 -15.90 -4.10 6.35
C MET A 11 -14.99 -5.10 5.65
N ALA A 12 -13.85 -5.47 6.26
CA ALA A 12 -12.99 -6.52 5.73
C ALA A 12 -13.68 -7.87 5.71
N LEU A 13 -14.33 -8.28 6.81
CA LEU A 13 -15.06 -9.54 6.90
C LEU A 13 -16.20 -9.63 5.89
N ASP A 14 -16.89 -8.54 5.63
CA ASP A 14 -17.98 -8.47 4.66
C ASP A 14 -17.49 -8.60 3.21
N CYS A 15 -16.19 -8.42 2.96
CA CYS A 15 -15.64 -8.37 1.62
C CYS A 15 -14.72 -9.55 1.28
N VAL A 16 -13.79 -9.99 2.15
CA VAL A 16 -12.73 -10.96 1.78
C VAL A 16 -13.23 -12.31 1.27
N GLN A 17 -14.45 -12.69 1.61
CA GLN A 17 -15.11 -13.94 1.13
C GLN A 17 -16.33 -13.67 0.25
N ARG A 18 -16.57 -12.41 -0.12
CA ARG A 18 -17.66 -12.04 -1.02
C ARG A 18 -17.18 -12.10 -2.47
N GLU A 19 -17.58 -13.14 -3.18
CA GLU A 19 -17.12 -13.40 -4.55
C GLU A 19 -17.64 -12.39 -5.57
N TYR A 20 -18.88 -11.89 -5.40
CA TYR A 20 -19.51 -10.97 -6.36
C TYR A 20 -20.09 -9.73 -5.69
N PRO A 21 -20.07 -8.55 -6.40
CA PRO A 21 -19.52 -8.32 -7.76
C PRO A 21 -17.99 -8.45 -7.77
N ASN A 22 -17.40 -8.83 -8.94
CA ASN A 22 -15.96 -9.03 -9.07
C ASN A 22 -15.45 -8.57 -10.44
N LYS A 23 -14.23 -8.05 -10.47
CA LYS A 23 -13.53 -7.61 -11.66
C LYS A 23 -12.29 -8.47 -11.87
N ILE A 24 -12.35 -9.40 -12.82
CA ILE A 24 -11.20 -10.17 -13.29
C ILE A 24 -10.42 -9.31 -14.31
N SER A 25 -9.11 -9.24 -14.15
CA SER A 25 -8.23 -8.39 -14.95
C SER A 25 -7.10 -9.20 -15.57
N HIS A 26 -7.41 -9.95 -16.66
CA HIS A 26 -6.40 -10.59 -17.49
C HIS A 26 -6.82 -10.69 -18.95
N VAL A 27 -5.86 -10.93 -19.83
CA VAL A 27 -6.10 -11.20 -21.24
C VAL A 27 -6.53 -12.66 -21.38
N LEU A 28 -7.67 -12.91 -22.06
CA LEU A 28 -8.12 -14.23 -22.39
C LEU A 28 -7.37 -14.73 -23.64
N ALA A 29 -6.66 -15.84 -23.55
CA ALA A 29 -6.04 -16.50 -24.68
C ALA A 29 -6.98 -17.54 -25.34
N SER A 30 -7.97 -18.03 -24.57
CA SER A 30 -8.99 -18.97 -25.01
C SER A 30 -10.20 -18.93 -24.08
N ASP A 31 -11.28 -19.64 -24.45
CA ASP A 31 -12.46 -19.81 -23.60
C ASP A 31 -12.14 -20.45 -22.23
N ALA A 32 -11.07 -21.24 -22.14
CA ALA A 32 -10.63 -21.85 -20.90
C ALA A 32 -10.11 -20.84 -19.85
N ASP A 33 -9.77 -19.62 -20.26
CA ASP A 33 -9.36 -18.52 -19.35
C ASP A 33 -10.57 -17.82 -18.69
N ALA A 34 -11.79 -18.07 -19.18
CA ALA A 34 -13.01 -17.47 -18.65
C ALA A 34 -13.55 -18.33 -17.50
N GLN A 35 -12.91 -18.20 -16.34
CA GLN A 35 -13.27 -18.92 -15.11
C GLN A 35 -13.83 -17.97 -14.06
N THR A 36 -14.47 -18.52 -13.01
CA THR A 36 -15.00 -17.73 -11.88
C THR A 36 -13.86 -17.13 -11.04
N PRO A 37 -14.12 -16.05 -10.29
CA PRO A 37 -13.10 -15.47 -9.40
C PRO A 37 -12.45 -16.49 -8.48
N ARG A 38 -13.23 -17.36 -7.85
CA ARG A 38 -12.73 -18.39 -6.91
C ARG A 38 -11.90 -19.48 -7.58
N GLU A 39 -12.22 -19.84 -8.82
CA GLU A 39 -11.42 -20.81 -9.59
C GLU A 39 -10.07 -20.23 -9.98
N LEU A 40 -10.00 -18.94 -10.31
CA LEU A 40 -8.78 -18.24 -10.68
C LEU A 40 -7.93 -17.87 -9.45
N HIS A 41 -8.59 -17.40 -8.39
CA HIS A 41 -7.96 -16.82 -7.21
C HIS A 41 -8.51 -17.43 -5.93
N PRO A 42 -8.15 -18.70 -5.61
CA PRO A 42 -8.77 -19.43 -4.49
C PRO A 42 -8.52 -18.80 -3.12
N ALA A 43 -7.46 -18.00 -2.97
CA ALA A 43 -7.20 -17.24 -1.74
C ALA A 43 -7.80 -15.84 -1.77
N PHE A 44 -7.75 -15.14 -2.91
CA PHE A 44 -8.04 -13.72 -3.01
C PHE A 44 -9.18 -13.40 -4.00
N TYR A 45 -10.24 -14.21 -3.97
CA TYR A 45 -11.41 -14.10 -4.85
C TYR A 45 -12.42 -13.04 -4.42
N GLY A 46 -12.31 -12.51 -3.20
CA GLY A 46 -13.27 -11.55 -2.63
C GLY A 46 -12.99 -10.09 -2.95
N CYS A 47 -13.72 -9.20 -2.31
CA CYS A 47 -13.51 -7.74 -2.29
C CYS A 47 -13.50 -7.04 -3.66
N PHE A 48 -14.21 -7.48 -4.66
CA PHE A 48 -14.31 -6.85 -5.97
C PHE A 48 -13.17 -7.16 -6.94
N ASP A 49 -11.91 -7.15 -6.52
CA ASP A 49 -10.75 -7.52 -7.34
C ASP A 49 -9.62 -8.11 -6.47
N TRP A 50 -8.59 -8.64 -7.13
CA TRP A 50 -7.51 -9.36 -6.45
C TRP A 50 -6.77 -8.49 -5.43
N HIS A 51 -6.35 -7.29 -5.81
CA HIS A 51 -5.57 -6.42 -4.91
C HIS A 51 -6.39 -5.94 -3.72
N SER A 52 -7.68 -5.61 -3.90
CA SER A 52 -8.51 -5.21 -2.77
C SER A 52 -8.79 -6.38 -1.81
N SER A 53 -8.86 -7.62 -2.32
CA SER A 53 -8.87 -8.81 -1.48
C SER A 53 -7.58 -8.95 -0.67
N VAL A 54 -6.42 -8.77 -1.30
CA VAL A 54 -5.11 -8.85 -0.63
C VAL A 54 -4.99 -7.84 0.50
N HIS A 55 -5.26 -6.56 0.23
CA HIS A 55 -5.15 -5.56 1.30
C HIS A 55 -6.31 -5.63 2.32
N GLY A 56 -7.44 -6.23 1.98
CA GLY A 56 -8.47 -6.63 2.94
C GLY A 56 -7.97 -7.70 3.92
N HIS A 57 -7.24 -8.71 3.43
CA HIS A 57 -6.57 -9.70 4.28
C HIS A 57 -5.46 -9.08 5.13
N TRP A 58 -4.64 -8.19 4.55
CA TRP A 58 -3.67 -7.40 5.32
C TRP A 58 -4.34 -6.62 6.45
N MET A 59 -5.47 -5.96 6.17
CA MET A 59 -6.23 -5.21 7.18
C MET A 59 -6.70 -6.11 8.33
N LEU A 60 -7.22 -7.32 8.04
CA LEU A 60 -7.58 -8.27 9.09
C LEU A 60 -6.38 -8.68 9.94
N VAL A 61 -5.23 -8.99 9.33
CA VAL A 61 -4.01 -9.33 10.06
C VAL A 61 -3.55 -8.16 10.93
N ARG A 62 -3.52 -6.95 10.38
CA ARG A 62 -3.11 -5.74 11.09
C ARG A 62 -4.00 -5.45 12.30
N LEU A 63 -5.32 -5.52 12.13
CA LEU A 63 -6.27 -5.27 13.21
C LEU A 63 -6.25 -6.38 14.28
N LEU A 64 -6.06 -7.64 13.92
CA LEU A 64 -5.86 -8.72 14.88
C LEU A 64 -4.60 -8.53 15.73
N ARG A 65 -3.53 -8.02 15.11
CA ARG A 65 -2.26 -7.75 15.80
C ARG A 65 -2.37 -6.55 16.74
N THR A 66 -3.04 -5.48 16.31
CA THR A 66 -3.11 -4.22 17.06
C THR A 66 -4.28 -4.17 18.05
N MET A 67 -5.31 -5.01 17.88
CA MET A 67 -6.52 -5.05 18.68
C MET A 67 -6.89 -6.50 19.05
N PRO A 68 -6.08 -7.20 19.85
CA PRO A 68 -6.26 -8.64 20.10
C PRO A 68 -7.55 -8.99 20.84
N ASP A 69 -8.12 -8.07 21.61
CA ASP A 69 -9.32 -8.28 22.42
C ASP A 69 -10.62 -7.82 21.72
N ASN A 70 -10.61 -7.68 20.37
CA ASN A 70 -11.79 -7.30 19.61
C ASN A 70 -12.81 -8.44 19.53
N ALA A 71 -14.11 -8.10 19.60
CA ALA A 71 -15.21 -9.08 19.51
C ALA A 71 -15.23 -9.88 18.19
N LEU A 72 -14.64 -9.34 17.11
CA LEU A 72 -14.55 -9.95 15.78
C LEU A 72 -13.29 -10.82 15.59
N THR A 73 -12.40 -10.91 16.58
CA THR A 73 -11.14 -11.67 16.51
C THR A 73 -11.34 -13.11 16.04
N GLN A 74 -12.37 -13.80 16.54
CA GLN A 74 -12.64 -15.18 16.11
C GLN A 74 -13.09 -15.26 14.65
N ALA A 75 -13.95 -14.36 14.20
CA ALA A 75 -14.43 -14.32 12.83
C ALA A 75 -13.30 -13.97 11.85
N ALA A 76 -12.47 -12.99 12.19
CA ALA A 76 -11.30 -12.61 11.39
C ALA A 76 -10.28 -13.75 11.28
N THR A 77 -9.99 -14.43 12.40
CA THR A 77 -9.12 -15.62 12.40
C THR A 77 -9.67 -16.71 11.50
N ALA A 78 -10.98 -17.01 11.59
CA ALA A 78 -11.61 -18.04 10.76
C ALA A 78 -11.57 -17.70 9.26
N ALA A 79 -11.76 -16.44 8.89
CA ALA A 79 -11.64 -15.98 7.49
C ALA A 79 -10.21 -16.15 6.96
N LEU A 80 -9.21 -15.76 7.74
CA LEU A 80 -7.80 -15.94 7.38
C LEU A 80 -7.39 -17.41 7.30
N ASP A 81 -7.84 -18.25 8.24
CA ASP A 81 -7.59 -19.70 8.23
C ASP A 81 -8.21 -20.40 7.00
N ALA A 82 -9.35 -19.90 6.52
CA ALA A 82 -10.01 -20.46 5.33
C ALA A 82 -9.31 -20.05 4.02
N ASN A 83 -8.77 -18.83 3.95
CA ASN A 83 -8.21 -18.28 2.72
C ASN A 83 -6.69 -18.49 2.62
N LEU A 84 -5.93 -18.29 3.71
CA LEU A 84 -4.46 -18.38 3.71
C LEU A 84 -4.00 -19.82 3.97
N THR A 85 -4.29 -20.73 3.03
CA THR A 85 -3.88 -22.13 3.08
C THR A 85 -2.81 -22.43 2.03
N LEU A 86 -2.03 -23.49 2.25
CA LEU A 86 -1.03 -23.95 1.26
C LEU A 86 -1.69 -24.33 -0.08
N GLU A 87 -2.88 -24.91 -0.05
CA GLU A 87 -3.64 -25.32 -1.24
C GLU A 87 -4.07 -24.09 -2.05
N ASN A 88 -4.70 -23.11 -1.41
CA ASN A 88 -5.12 -21.88 -2.07
C ASN A 88 -3.92 -21.11 -2.64
N MET A 89 -2.82 -21.03 -1.89
CA MET A 89 -1.58 -20.36 -2.37
C MET A 89 -0.96 -21.11 -3.56
N ALA A 90 -1.06 -22.44 -3.63
CA ALA A 90 -0.62 -23.17 -4.81
C ALA A 90 -1.46 -22.82 -6.05
N GLY A 91 -2.77 -22.59 -5.90
CA GLY A 91 -3.64 -22.10 -6.96
C GLY A 91 -3.26 -20.67 -7.41
N GLU A 92 -3.01 -19.77 -6.48
CA GLU A 92 -2.52 -18.41 -6.79
C GLU A 92 -1.19 -18.45 -7.56
N VAL A 93 -0.21 -19.24 -7.09
CA VAL A 93 1.09 -19.39 -7.78
C VAL A 93 0.90 -19.96 -9.19
N ALA A 94 0.02 -20.95 -9.37
CA ALA A 94 -0.30 -21.51 -10.68
C ALA A 94 -0.90 -20.45 -11.62
N TYR A 95 -1.82 -19.61 -11.13
CA TYR A 95 -2.37 -18.49 -11.88
C TYR A 95 -1.28 -17.52 -12.32
N PHE A 96 -0.39 -17.14 -11.40
CA PHE A 96 0.74 -16.26 -11.72
C PHE A 96 1.70 -16.87 -12.75
N ALA A 97 1.89 -18.17 -12.75
CA ALA A 97 2.78 -18.86 -13.70
C ALA A 97 2.17 -19.03 -15.11
N ALA A 98 0.87 -18.81 -15.27
CA ALA A 98 0.18 -18.99 -16.54
C ALA A 98 0.63 -17.94 -17.57
N GLU A 99 0.52 -18.32 -18.87
CA GLU A 99 0.86 -17.45 -19.99
C GLU A 99 0.00 -16.17 -19.98
N GLY A 100 0.59 -15.04 -20.36
CA GLY A 100 -0.10 -13.73 -20.40
C GLY A 100 -0.28 -13.05 -19.04
N ARG A 101 0.19 -13.62 -17.92
CA ARG A 101 -0.01 -13.06 -16.56
C ARG A 101 1.17 -12.21 -16.04
N ALA A 102 2.20 -11.95 -16.86
CA ALA A 102 3.41 -11.25 -16.41
C ALA A 102 3.16 -9.82 -15.86
N ALA A 103 2.14 -9.14 -16.37
CA ALA A 103 1.76 -7.78 -15.95
C ALA A 103 0.62 -7.75 -14.92
N PHE A 104 0.08 -8.92 -14.52
CA PHE A 104 -1.05 -9.00 -13.58
C PHE A 104 -0.67 -8.35 -12.24
N GLU A 105 -1.53 -7.42 -11.79
CA GLU A 105 -1.42 -6.68 -10.53
C GLU A 105 -0.16 -5.83 -10.32
N ARG A 106 0.62 -5.63 -11.36
CA ARG A 106 1.90 -4.90 -11.32
C ARG A 106 1.71 -3.39 -11.44
N PRO A 107 2.22 -2.58 -10.47
CA PRO A 107 2.93 -3.03 -9.27
C PRO A 107 2.08 -3.05 -7.98
N TYR A 108 0.88 -2.44 -7.95
CA TYR A 108 0.11 -2.12 -6.75
C TYR A 108 -0.33 -3.36 -5.95
N GLY A 109 -0.99 -4.31 -6.61
CA GLY A 109 -1.44 -5.53 -5.93
C GLY A 109 -0.27 -6.38 -5.44
N LEU A 110 0.82 -6.43 -6.21
CA LEU A 110 2.07 -7.11 -5.80
C LEU A 110 2.65 -6.48 -4.53
N ALA A 111 2.64 -5.14 -4.44
CA ALA A 111 3.12 -4.40 -3.28
C ALA A 111 2.29 -4.70 -2.03
N TRP A 112 0.96 -4.77 -2.16
CA TRP A 112 0.08 -5.11 -1.04
C TRP A 112 0.25 -6.56 -0.57
N LEU A 113 0.54 -7.50 -1.48
CA LEU A 113 0.86 -8.87 -1.06
C LEU A 113 2.16 -8.90 -0.24
N LEU A 114 3.19 -8.19 -0.68
CA LEU A 114 4.43 -8.07 0.09
C LEU A 114 4.16 -7.39 1.45
N GLN A 115 3.30 -6.39 1.51
CA GLN A 115 2.91 -5.74 2.77
C GLN A 115 2.18 -6.70 3.71
N LEU A 116 1.30 -7.58 3.19
CA LEU A 116 0.70 -8.67 3.98
C LEU A 116 1.77 -9.61 4.53
N GLY A 117 2.75 -9.98 3.71
CA GLY A 117 3.87 -10.81 4.15
C GLY A 117 4.72 -10.17 5.23
N ALA A 118 5.03 -8.87 5.12
CA ALA A 118 5.75 -8.11 6.13
C ALA A 118 4.98 -8.10 7.48
N GLU A 119 3.69 -7.80 7.45
CA GLU A 119 2.84 -7.75 8.65
C GLU A 119 2.80 -9.09 9.38
N LEU A 120 2.72 -10.22 8.65
CA LEU A 120 2.74 -11.55 9.23
C LEU A 120 4.10 -11.92 9.85
N ARG A 121 5.22 -11.47 9.26
CA ARG A 121 6.57 -11.72 9.79
C ARG A 121 6.85 -10.94 11.06
N GLU A 122 6.36 -9.70 11.14
CA GLU A 122 6.50 -8.83 12.30
C GLU A 122 5.66 -9.28 13.51
N TRP A 123 4.70 -10.19 13.32
CA TRP A 123 3.78 -10.60 14.37
C TRP A 123 4.23 -11.93 15.01
N ASP A 124 4.72 -11.87 16.24
CA ASP A 124 5.09 -13.07 17.03
C ASP A 124 3.83 -13.76 17.60
N ASP A 125 3.12 -14.46 16.73
CA ASP A 125 1.89 -15.22 17.05
C ASP A 125 1.89 -16.53 16.24
N PRO A 126 1.54 -17.68 16.84
CA PRO A 126 1.48 -18.97 16.12
C PRO A 126 0.57 -18.96 14.90
N ARG A 127 -0.49 -18.15 14.90
CA ARG A 127 -1.40 -17.97 13.73
C ARG A 127 -0.66 -17.30 12.60
N ALA A 128 0.01 -16.17 12.90
CA ALA A 128 0.81 -15.43 11.92
C ALA A 128 1.90 -16.29 11.31
N GLN A 129 2.58 -17.13 12.10
CA GLN A 129 3.60 -18.07 11.62
C GLN A 129 3.03 -19.09 10.64
N ARG A 130 1.82 -19.63 10.90
CA ARG A 130 1.15 -20.56 9.96
C ARG A 130 0.77 -19.86 8.67
N TRP A 131 0.16 -18.68 8.73
CA TRP A 131 -0.24 -17.92 7.54
C TRP A 131 0.99 -17.43 6.75
N SER A 132 2.05 -16.99 7.42
CA SER A 132 3.32 -16.64 6.77
C SER A 132 3.92 -17.84 6.02
N ALA A 133 3.93 -19.02 6.63
CA ALA A 133 4.38 -20.23 5.96
C ALA A 133 3.52 -20.57 4.73
N ALA A 134 2.20 -20.35 4.82
CA ALA A 134 1.29 -20.62 3.72
C ALA A 134 1.50 -19.67 2.53
N ILE A 135 1.67 -18.35 2.77
CA ILE A 135 1.83 -17.36 1.69
C ILE A 135 3.25 -17.32 1.10
N ALA A 136 4.25 -17.89 1.77
CA ALA A 136 5.66 -17.82 1.37
C ALA A 136 5.94 -18.23 -0.10
N PRO A 137 5.27 -19.22 -0.71
CA PRO A 137 5.45 -19.52 -2.14
C PRO A 137 5.00 -18.37 -3.04
N LEU A 138 3.90 -17.69 -2.70
CA LEU A 138 3.38 -16.56 -3.46
C LEU A 138 4.25 -15.31 -3.25
N GLU A 139 4.74 -15.05 -2.04
CA GLU A 139 5.72 -13.98 -1.78
C GLU A 139 6.97 -14.13 -2.68
N ARG A 140 7.52 -15.36 -2.79
CA ARG A 140 8.65 -15.63 -3.70
C ARG A 140 8.29 -15.31 -5.15
N THR A 141 7.15 -15.77 -5.62
CA THR A 141 6.69 -15.49 -6.98
C THR A 141 6.58 -13.99 -7.25
N VAL A 142 6.07 -13.23 -6.28
CA VAL A 142 5.91 -11.78 -6.38
C VAL A 142 7.27 -11.06 -6.33
N SER A 143 8.14 -11.43 -5.40
CA SER A 143 9.49 -10.83 -5.31
C SER A 143 10.32 -11.09 -6.58
N ASP A 144 10.20 -12.29 -7.18
CA ASP A 144 10.84 -12.62 -8.45
C ASP A 144 10.29 -11.78 -9.61
N ARG A 145 8.99 -11.42 -9.58
CA ARG A 145 8.42 -10.47 -10.54
C ARG A 145 9.00 -9.06 -10.40
N TYR A 146 9.24 -8.59 -9.19
CA TYR A 146 9.95 -7.32 -8.97
C TYR A 146 11.36 -7.37 -9.57
N ARG A 147 12.11 -8.45 -9.31
CA ARG A 147 13.48 -8.64 -9.87
C ARG A 147 13.51 -8.69 -11.37
N SER A 148 12.51 -9.29 -12.00
CA SER A 148 12.45 -9.38 -13.46
C SER A 148 11.94 -8.11 -14.13
N TRP A 149 11.06 -7.37 -13.47
CA TRP A 149 10.41 -6.18 -14.02
C TRP A 149 11.20 -4.90 -13.78
N LEU A 150 11.63 -4.67 -12.54
CA LEU A 150 12.17 -3.37 -12.11
C LEU A 150 13.45 -2.96 -12.89
N PRO A 151 14.38 -3.88 -13.25
CA PRO A 151 15.51 -3.52 -14.11
C PRO A 151 15.10 -2.96 -15.47
N ASN A 152 13.97 -3.41 -16.02
CA ASN A 152 13.47 -3.00 -17.34
C ASN A 152 12.62 -1.72 -17.29
N LEU A 153 12.31 -1.20 -16.10
CA LEU A 153 11.60 0.07 -15.95
C LEU A 153 12.61 1.22 -16.11
N ALA A 154 12.58 1.87 -17.28
CA ALA A 154 13.50 2.96 -17.61
C ALA A 154 13.12 4.29 -16.92
N TYR A 155 11.84 4.50 -16.67
CA TYR A 155 11.30 5.73 -16.09
C TYR A 155 10.34 5.39 -14.95
N PRO A 156 10.28 6.18 -13.86
CA PRO A 156 9.27 6.01 -12.82
C PRO A 156 7.88 6.32 -13.36
N ILE A 157 6.86 5.67 -12.80
CA ILE A 157 5.45 5.91 -13.13
C ILE A 157 4.89 6.86 -12.09
N ARG A 158 4.68 8.13 -12.50
CA ARG A 158 4.26 9.26 -11.63
C ARG A 158 2.79 9.58 -11.82
N ILE A 159 1.91 8.64 -11.50
CA ILE A 159 0.44 8.83 -11.54
C ILE A 159 -0.15 8.51 -10.18
N GLY A 160 -1.35 8.99 -9.89
CA GLY A 160 -2.01 8.77 -8.59
C GLY A 160 -2.85 7.49 -8.50
N THR A 161 -2.62 6.51 -9.40
CA THR A 161 -3.42 5.27 -9.47
C THR A 161 -2.54 4.01 -9.36
N HIS A 162 -3.14 2.82 -9.57
CA HIS A 162 -2.53 1.50 -9.36
C HIS A 162 -1.14 1.27 -10.01
N ASN A 163 -0.81 2.00 -11.07
CA ASN A 163 0.48 1.83 -11.73
C ASN A 163 1.62 2.65 -11.09
N GLN A 164 1.34 3.46 -10.08
CA GLN A 164 2.34 4.32 -9.44
C GLN A 164 3.49 3.50 -8.84
N SER A 165 4.73 3.89 -9.19
CA SER A 165 5.90 3.13 -8.76
C SER A 165 6.38 3.47 -7.35
N ALA A 166 6.36 4.73 -6.91
CA ALA A 166 6.93 5.12 -5.63
C ALA A 166 6.25 4.44 -4.43
N PHE A 167 4.91 4.44 -4.38
CA PHE A 167 4.16 3.73 -3.36
C PHE A 167 4.46 2.22 -3.35
N ALA A 168 4.45 1.60 -4.54
CA ALA A 168 4.71 0.18 -4.65
C ALA A 168 6.14 -0.20 -4.24
N LEU A 169 7.13 0.64 -4.56
CA LEU A 169 8.52 0.44 -4.12
C LEU A 169 8.67 0.62 -2.61
N ALA A 170 7.91 1.55 -1.99
CA ALA A 170 7.94 1.73 -0.55
C ALA A 170 7.45 0.49 0.21
N LEU A 171 6.31 -0.09 -0.19
CA LEU A 171 5.81 -1.33 0.43
C LEU A 171 6.72 -2.53 0.13
N GLY A 172 7.24 -2.63 -1.10
CA GLY A 172 8.21 -3.67 -1.46
C GLY A 172 9.51 -3.58 -0.66
N LEU A 173 9.97 -2.37 -0.36
CA LEU A 173 11.15 -2.11 0.48
C LEU A 173 10.92 -2.53 1.94
N ASP A 174 9.74 -2.23 2.49
CA ASP A 174 9.37 -2.64 3.84
C ASP A 174 9.44 -4.17 3.98
N TRP A 175 8.86 -4.88 3.00
CA TRP A 175 8.92 -6.33 2.98
C TRP A 175 10.33 -6.87 2.81
N ALA A 176 11.13 -6.32 1.88
CA ALA A 176 12.48 -6.79 1.62
C ALA A 176 13.35 -6.69 2.88
N ARG A 177 13.19 -5.62 3.66
CA ARG A 177 13.87 -5.41 4.93
C ARG A 177 13.43 -6.40 6.01
N GLU A 178 12.14 -6.63 6.11
CA GLU A 178 11.57 -7.54 7.10
C GLU A 178 11.87 -9.01 6.77
N ALA A 179 11.86 -9.37 5.49
CA ALA A 179 12.22 -10.70 5.02
C ALA A 179 13.73 -10.95 5.00
N GLY A 180 14.57 -9.93 5.18
CA GLY A 180 16.02 -10.01 5.03
C GLY A 180 16.47 -10.24 3.57
N ASP A 181 15.66 -9.83 2.59
CA ASP A 181 15.94 -9.97 1.16
C ASP A 181 16.81 -8.80 0.67
N VAL A 182 18.10 -8.91 0.93
CA VAL A 182 19.10 -7.86 0.65
C VAL A 182 19.21 -7.56 -0.83
N GLU A 183 19.02 -8.56 -1.71
CA GLU A 183 19.07 -8.38 -3.16
C GLU A 183 17.92 -7.49 -3.64
N LEU A 184 16.68 -7.77 -3.21
CA LEU A 184 15.53 -6.95 -3.58
C LEU A 184 15.59 -5.56 -2.93
N GLU A 185 16.03 -5.46 -1.67
CA GLU A 185 16.26 -4.17 -1.01
C GLU A 185 17.25 -3.32 -1.84
N SER A 186 18.40 -3.87 -2.21
CA SER A 186 19.41 -3.17 -3.01
C SER A 186 18.87 -2.73 -4.36
N LEU A 187 18.13 -3.60 -5.05
CA LEU A 187 17.51 -3.27 -6.33
C LEU A 187 16.50 -2.13 -6.20
N ILE A 188 15.63 -2.16 -5.19
CA ILE A 188 14.63 -1.11 -4.95
C ILE A 188 15.32 0.22 -4.62
N VAL A 189 16.31 0.22 -3.71
CA VAL A 189 17.05 1.43 -3.34
C VAL A 189 17.77 2.03 -4.53
N THR A 190 18.48 1.20 -5.32
CA THR A 190 19.18 1.66 -6.52
C THR A 190 18.22 2.29 -7.54
N LYS A 191 17.06 1.66 -7.76
CA LYS A 191 16.06 2.21 -8.69
C LYS A 191 15.39 3.47 -8.16
N ALA A 192 15.04 3.52 -6.88
CA ALA A 192 14.46 4.71 -6.26
C ALA A 192 15.42 5.91 -6.36
N MET A 193 16.69 5.70 -6.02
CA MET A 193 17.72 6.73 -6.17
C MET A 193 17.92 7.16 -7.63
N GLY A 194 18.01 6.19 -8.55
CA GLY A 194 18.17 6.49 -9.98
C GLY A 194 16.98 7.22 -10.59
N PHE A 195 15.78 7.01 -10.05
CA PHE A 195 14.57 7.67 -10.55
C PHE A 195 14.35 9.07 -9.96
N HIS A 196 14.69 9.27 -8.68
CA HIS A 196 14.13 10.37 -7.91
C HIS A 196 15.19 11.28 -7.25
N ALA A 197 16.46 10.88 -7.17
CA ALA A 197 17.45 11.68 -6.46
C ALA A 197 17.66 13.09 -7.05
N GLU A 198 17.42 13.25 -8.36
CA GLU A 198 17.57 14.52 -9.06
C GLU A 198 16.25 15.29 -9.24
N ASP A 199 15.10 14.75 -8.76
CA ASP A 199 13.80 15.40 -8.90
C ASP A 199 13.72 16.68 -8.04
N ARG A 200 13.12 17.74 -8.59
CA ARG A 200 13.01 19.08 -8.00
C ARG A 200 11.67 19.70 -8.36
N ASN A 201 11.14 20.55 -7.49
CA ASN A 201 9.94 21.35 -7.75
C ASN A 201 8.73 20.49 -8.20
N CYS A 202 8.41 19.44 -7.43
CA CYS A 202 7.27 18.58 -7.77
C CYS A 202 5.99 19.41 -7.85
N PRO A 203 5.22 19.30 -8.96
CA PRO A 203 4.06 20.16 -9.19
C PRO A 203 2.83 19.71 -8.37
N ILE A 204 2.96 19.69 -7.05
CA ILE A 204 1.91 19.24 -6.11
C ILE A 204 0.59 20.00 -6.27
N GLY A 205 0.64 21.24 -6.77
CA GLY A 205 -0.56 22.02 -7.09
C GLY A 205 -1.38 21.50 -8.26
N TYR A 206 -0.88 20.52 -9.04
CA TYR A 206 -1.64 19.83 -10.08
C TYR A 206 -2.35 18.57 -9.57
N GLU A 207 -2.12 18.21 -8.32
CA GLU A 207 -2.76 17.09 -7.67
C GLU A 207 -3.99 17.51 -6.83
N PRO A 208 -5.02 16.64 -6.73
CA PRO A 208 -5.11 15.34 -7.38
C PRO A 208 -5.57 15.45 -8.83
N SER A 209 -5.28 14.41 -9.65
CA SER A 209 -6.03 14.14 -10.88
C SER A 209 -7.39 13.52 -10.53
N GLY A 210 -8.34 13.55 -11.45
CA GLY A 210 -9.75 13.25 -11.17
C GLY A 210 -10.08 11.86 -10.62
N GLU A 211 -9.18 10.87 -10.77
CA GLU A 211 -9.38 9.49 -10.30
C GLU A 211 -8.20 9.03 -9.41
N ASP A 212 -7.42 9.95 -8.85
CA ASP A 212 -6.28 9.60 -7.99
C ASP A 212 -6.75 9.10 -6.62
N PHE A 213 -6.01 8.15 -6.06
CA PHE A 213 -6.08 7.72 -4.66
C PHE A 213 -4.72 7.80 -3.95
N LEU A 214 -3.68 8.14 -4.70
CA LEU A 214 -2.33 8.42 -4.22
C LEU A 214 -1.89 9.80 -4.72
N SER A 215 -1.08 10.51 -3.93
CA SER A 215 -0.40 11.73 -4.37
C SER A 215 0.97 11.36 -4.95
N PRO A 216 1.23 11.52 -6.25
CA PRO A 216 2.54 11.22 -6.83
C PRO A 216 3.70 11.90 -6.09
N CYS A 217 3.61 13.21 -5.82
CA CYS A 217 4.65 13.95 -5.11
C CYS A 217 4.87 13.44 -3.68
N LEU A 218 3.79 13.21 -2.91
CA LEU A 218 3.95 12.78 -1.52
C LEU A 218 4.39 11.33 -1.40
N MET A 219 3.96 10.43 -2.29
CA MET A 219 4.45 9.04 -2.31
C MET A 219 5.94 8.97 -2.68
N GLU A 220 6.39 9.85 -3.58
CA GLU A 220 7.80 9.97 -3.90
C GLU A 220 8.60 10.46 -2.68
N ALA A 221 8.13 11.50 -1.99
CA ALA A 221 8.77 11.99 -0.78
C ALA A 221 8.77 10.95 0.35
N ASP A 222 7.70 10.14 0.48
CA ASP A 222 7.62 9.05 1.46
C ASP A 222 8.56 7.89 1.13
N LEU A 223 8.76 7.56 -0.14
CA LEU A 223 9.77 6.58 -0.57
C LEU A 223 11.18 7.11 -0.28
N MET A 224 11.47 8.36 -0.66
CA MET A 224 12.82 8.91 -0.57
C MET A 224 13.32 9.05 0.87
N ARG A 225 12.44 9.32 1.86
CA ARG A 225 12.83 9.29 3.28
C ARG A 225 13.29 7.93 3.77
N ARG A 226 12.93 6.85 3.07
CA ARG A 226 13.29 5.45 3.41
C ARG A 226 14.59 5.02 2.75
N VAL A 227 15.03 5.71 1.70
CA VAL A 227 16.20 5.32 0.91
C VAL A 227 17.38 6.31 0.99
N MET A 228 17.14 7.53 1.48
CA MET A 228 18.19 8.54 1.66
C MET A 228 18.67 8.65 3.10
N PRO A 229 19.99 8.91 3.34
CA PRO A 229 20.44 9.40 4.64
C PRO A 229 19.69 10.67 5.05
N ALA A 230 19.42 10.84 6.35
CA ALA A 230 18.57 11.92 6.85
C ALA A 230 19.01 13.32 6.36
N ALA A 231 20.33 13.61 6.37
CA ALA A 231 20.83 14.91 5.92
C ALA A 231 20.60 15.15 4.42
N ASP A 232 20.79 14.13 3.60
CA ASP A 232 20.57 14.20 2.15
C ASP A 232 19.09 14.34 1.83
N TYR A 233 18.23 13.62 2.56
CA TYR A 233 16.78 13.74 2.45
C TYR A 233 16.28 15.16 2.74
N LEU A 234 16.81 15.82 3.78
CA LEU A 234 16.44 17.20 4.11
C LEU A 234 16.75 18.17 2.99
N ALA A 235 17.95 18.08 2.41
CA ALA A 235 18.38 18.92 1.30
C ALA A 235 17.57 18.61 0.02
N TRP A 236 17.29 17.34 -0.23
CA TRP A 236 16.48 16.92 -1.35
C TRP A 236 15.02 17.40 -1.21
N LEU A 237 14.40 17.24 -0.03
CA LEU A 237 13.02 17.67 0.22
C LEU A 237 12.85 19.19 0.07
N ASP A 238 13.82 19.99 0.51
CA ASP A 238 13.82 21.44 0.31
C ASP A 238 13.76 21.83 -1.18
N ALA A 239 14.44 21.06 -2.03
CA ALA A 239 14.45 21.31 -3.47
C ALA A 239 13.24 20.66 -4.18
N PHE A 240 12.72 19.55 -3.65
CA PHE A 240 11.63 18.80 -4.24
C PHE A 240 10.25 19.41 -3.96
N LEU A 241 10.00 19.81 -2.71
CA LEU A 241 8.77 20.50 -2.26
C LEU A 241 9.13 21.82 -1.55
N PRO A 242 9.64 22.82 -2.28
CA PRO A 242 10.14 24.07 -1.69
C PRO A 242 9.05 24.92 -1.03
N ASP A 243 7.79 24.73 -1.44
CA ASP A 243 6.66 25.55 -1.02
C ASP A 243 5.95 25.04 0.26
N ILE A 244 6.48 24.00 0.93
CA ILE A 244 5.94 23.58 2.23
C ILE A 244 6.04 24.75 3.22
N PRO A 245 4.91 25.26 3.76
CA PRO A 245 4.93 26.41 4.66
C PRO A 245 5.67 26.12 5.97
N ARG A 246 6.21 27.17 6.58
CA ARG A 246 6.96 27.10 7.85
C ARG A 246 6.23 27.80 9.00
N ASN A 247 4.93 28.11 8.81
CA ASN A 247 4.11 28.88 9.76
C ASN A 247 3.03 28.04 10.46
N GLY A 248 2.99 26.72 10.23
CA GLY A 248 1.99 25.82 10.78
C GLY A 248 0.65 25.83 10.02
N SER A 249 0.55 26.46 8.85
CA SER A 249 -0.65 26.46 8.04
C SER A 249 -0.94 25.08 7.45
N ALA A 250 -2.23 24.72 7.34
CA ALA A 250 -2.73 23.49 6.69
C ALA A 250 -3.24 23.75 5.27
N ASP A 251 -3.55 24.97 4.91
CA ASP A 251 -4.28 25.38 3.70
C ASP A 251 -3.44 25.38 2.41
N TRP A 252 -2.17 25.01 2.49
CA TRP A 252 -1.29 24.84 1.34
C TRP A 252 -1.58 23.56 0.52
N LEU A 253 -2.31 22.61 1.11
CA LEU A 253 -2.71 21.37 0.45
C LEU A 253 -4.18 21.09 0.76
N VAL A 254 -5.06 21.34 -0.21
CA VAL A 254 -6.50 21.22 -0.04
C VAL A 254 -6.92 19.76 -0.23
N PRO A 255 -7.81 19.19 0.63
CA PRO A 255 -8.36 17.86 0.45
C PRO A 255 -9.06 17.66 -0.90
N GLY A 256 -8.97 16.44 -1.44
CA GLY A 256 -9.77 16.02 -2.59
C GLY A 256 -11.26 15.98 -2.24
N ILE A 257 -12.11 16.34 -3.20
CA ILE A 257 -13.56 16.40 -3.01
C ILE A 257 -14.23 15.39 -3.93
N VAL A 258 -15.03 14.48 -3.37
CA VAL A 258 -15.88 13.55 -4.10
C VAL A 258 -17.26 14.17 -4.28
N LEU A 259 -17.70 14.36 -5.53
CA LEU A 259 -19.02 14.91 -5.85
C LEU A 259 -20.07 13.82 -6.07
N ASP A 260 -19.64 12.59 -6.40
CA ASP A 260 -20.51 11.43 -6.60
C ASP A 260 -19.84 10.19 -5.99
N ALA A 261 -20.24 9.85 -4.78
CA ALA A 261 -19.72 8.69 -4.05
C ALA A 261 -20.18 7.34 -4.65
N SER A 262 -21.21 7.34 -5.51
CA SER A 262 -21.66 6.13 -6.20
C SER A 262 -20.79 5.76 -7.42
N ASP A 263 -19.99 6.70 -7.94
CA ASP A 263 -19.02 6.43 -8.99
C ASP A 263 -17.75 5.80 -8.39
N GLY A 264 -17.53 4.51 -8.68
CA GLY A 264 -16.42 3.72 -8.16
C GLY A 264 -15.02 4.24 -8.51
N LYS A 265 -14.89 5.23 -9.42
CA LYS A 265 -13.64 5.88 -9.76
C LYS A 265 -13.47 7.25 -9.11
N LEU A 266 -14.53 8.06 -9.08
CA LEU A 266 -14.49 9.38 -8.44
C LEU A 266 -14.29 9.27 -6.92
N VAL A 267 -14.80 8.22 -6.30
CA VAL A 267 -14.57 7.92 -4.87
C VAL A 267 -13.09 7.64 -4.52
N HIS A 268 -12.24 7.41 -5.51
CA HIS A 268 -10.79 7.33 -5.32
C HIS A 268 -10.22 8.57 -4.63
N LEU A 269 -10.82 9.75 -4.80
CA LEU A 269 -10.38 10.97 -4.14
C LEU A 269 -10.50 10.93 -2.60
N ASP A 270 -11.37 10.11 -2.04
CA ASP A 270 -11.38 9.83 -0.58
C ASP A 270 -10.11 9.08 -0.17
N GLY A 271 -9.66 8.14 -1.00
CA GLY A 271 -8.40 7.45 -0.80
C GLY A 271 -7.19 8.38 -0.90
N VAL A 272 -7.22 9.41 -1.74
CA VAL A 272 -6.11 10.38 -1.80
C VAL A 272 -6.01 11.18 -0.51
N ASN A 273 -7.11 11.47 0.18
CA ASN A 273 -7.06 12.13 1.48
C ASN A 273 -6.37 11.25 2.52
N LEU A 274 -6.75 9.97 2.63
CA LEU A 274 -6.11 9.02 3.53
C LEU A 274 -4.61 8.85 3.22
N SER A 275 -4.26 8.70 1.93
CA SER A 275 -2.87 8.48 1.52
C SER A 275 -2.00 9.72 1.70
N ARG A 276 -2.54 10.92 1.48
CA ARG A 276 -1.85 12.16 1.80
C ARG A 276 -1.57 12.30 3.29
N ALA A 277 -2.55 11.97 4.15
CA ALA A 277 -2.38 12.05 5.60
C ALA A 277 -1.20 11.21 6.07
N TRP A 278 -1.13 9.91 5.72
CA TRP A 278 0.00 9.08 6.18
C TRP A 278 1.34 9.49 5.59
N ALA A 279 1.37 9.98 4.34
CA ALA A 279 2.62 10.44 3.72
C ALA A 279 3.13 11.71 4.40
N LEU A 280 2.25 12.67 4.68
CA LEU A 280 2.58 13.90 5.40
C LEU A 280 3.10 13.61 6.82
N GLU A 281 2.48 12.68 7.55
CA GLU A 281 2.99 12.20 8.84
C GLU A 281 4.38 11.57 8.71
N GLY A 282 4.57 10.71 7.69
CA GLY A 282 5.85 10.06 7.41
C GLY A 282 6.96 11.04 7.09
N ILE A 283 6.68 12.03 6.24
CA ILE A 283 7.59 13.11 5.89
C ILE A 283 7.93 13.93 7.14
N ALA A 284 6.93 14.34 7.92
CA ALA A 284 7.12 15.09 9.16
C ALA A 284 7.97 14.31 10.19
N ALA A 285 7.78 12.99 10.29
CA ALA A 285 8.55 12.15 11.20
C ALA A 285 10.04 12.04 10.80
N ALA A 286 10.36 12.18 9.51
CA ALA A 286 11.74 12.16 9.01
C ALA A 286 12.49 13.50 9.20
N LEU A 287 11.79 14.58 9.55
CA LEU A 287 12.38 15.88 9.80
C LEU A 287 12.83 16.02 11.26
N PRO A 288 13.92 16.76 11.55
CA PRO A 288 14.31 17.11 12.91
C PRO A 288 13.16 17.80 13.68
N PRO A 289 13.08 17.63 15.02
CA PRO A 289 12.00 18.24 15.81
C PRO A 289 11.88 19.75 15.67
N GLU A 290 12.98 20.44 15.42
CA GLU A 290 13.09 21.89 15.24
C GLU A 290 12.76 22.38 13.83
N ASP A 291 12.60 21.49 12.85
CA ASP A 291 12.25 21.87 11.49
C ASP A 291 10.86 22.48 11.43
N THR A 292 10.77 23.73 11.04
CA THR A 292 9.50 24.49 11.04
C THR A 292 8.46 23.98 10.05
N ARG A 293 8.85 23.17 9.04
CA ARG A 293 7.92 22.52 8.10
C ARG A 293 7.04 21.46 8.78
N ARG A 294 7.55 20.84 9.87
CA ARG A 294 6.80 19.79 10.61
C ARG A 294 5.40 20.24 11.01
N ALA A 295 5.28 21.46 11.51
CA ALA A 295 3.98 21.98 11.97
C ALA A 295 2.97 22.06 10.82
N SER A 296 3.38 22.52 9.64
CA SER A 296 2.51 22.63 8.47
C SER A 296 2.18 21.26 7.86
N LEU A 297 3.16 20.33 7.85
CA LEU A 297 2.92 18.95 7.41
C LEU A 297 1.90 18.23 8.29
N LEU A 298 2.05 18.32 9.61
CA LEU A 298 1.13 17.69 10.56
C LEU A 298 -0.25 18.35 10.58
N ALA A 299 -0.30 19.68 10.41
CA ALA A 299 -1.58 20.38 10.29
C ALA A 299 -2.34 19.97 9.03
N ALA A 300 -1.67 19.84 7.88
CA ALA A 300 -2.29 19.34 6.67
C ALA A 300 -2.66 17.86 6.81
N ALA A 301 -1.82 17.03 7.42
CA ALA A 301 -2.12 15.62 7.69
C ALA A 301 -3.42 15.46 8.47
N ALA A 302 -3.62 16.25 9.54
CA ALA A 302 -4.82 16.19 10.37
C ALA A 302 -6.10 16.53 9.59
N VAL A 303 -6.05 17.55 8.71
CA VAL A 303 -7.19 17.91 7.86
C VAL A 303 -7.53 16.79 6.87
N HIS A 304 -6.52 16.20 6.24
CA HIS A 304 -6.70 15.09 5.32
C HIS A 304 -7.17 13.80 6.01
N GLU A 305 -6.68 13.52 7.22
CA GLU A 305 -7.14 12.40 8.07
C GLU A 305 -8.61 12.53 8.42
N GLU A 306 -9.05 13.71 8.88
CA GLU A 306 -10.45 13.99 9.23
C GLU A 306 -11.36 13.72 8.04
N VAL A 307 -11.10 14.38 6.91
CA VAL A 307 -11.91 14.23 5.68
C VAL A 307 -11.89 12.78 5.16
N GLY A 308 -10.71 12.15 5.11
CA GLY A 308 -10.58 10.79 4.59
C GLY A 308 -11.25 9.73 5.47
N THR A 309 -11.19 9.87 6.80
CA THR A 309 -11.80 8.90 7.72
C THR A 309 -13.32 9.04 7.81
N GLU A 310 -13.86 10.24 7.63
CA GLU A 310 -15.32 10.47 7.56
C GLU A 310 -15.96 9.75 6.36
N SER A 311 -15.24 9.64 5.23
CA SER A 311 -15.75 8.97 4.03
C SER A 311 -15.80 7.44 4.15
N VAL A 312 -15.11 6.82 5.12
CA VAL A 312 -15.10 5.36 5.31
C VAL A 312 -16.36 4.92 6.06
N ASN A 313 -17.51 4.91 5.39
CA ASN A 313 -18.81 4.58 5.99
C ASN A 313 -19.38 3.22 5.56
N GLY A 314 -18.92 2.66 4.42
CA GLY A 314 -19.35 1.37 3.90
C GLY A 314 -20.69 1.38 3.15
N GLU A 315 -21.24 2.58 2.83
CA GLU A 315 -22.54 2.72 2.17
C GLU A 315 -22.52 2.22 0.72
N ASP A 316 -21.44 2.53 -0.03
CA ASP A 316 -21.26 2.13 -1.41
C ASP A 316 -20.16 1.07 -1.57
N TYR A 317 -20.56 -0.20 -1.76
CA TYR A 317 -19.60 -1.33 -1.81
C TYR A 317 -18.57 -1.20 -2.94
N ALA A 318 -19.00 -0.88 -4.16
CA ALA A 318 -18.11 -0.81 -5.32
C ALA A 318 -17.03 0.28 -5.18
N GLY A 319 -17.36 1.40 -4.55
CA GLY A 319 -16.45 2.49 -4.30
C GLY A 319 -15.68 2.37 -2.98
N GLY A 320 -16.35 1.88 -1.92
CA GLY A 320 -15.88 1.95 -0.54
C GLY A 320 -15.17 0.69 0.00
N HIS A 321 -15.25 -0.46 -0.69
CA HIS A 321 -14.75 -1.75 -0.19
C HIS A 321 -13.26 -1.76 0.19
N TRP A 322 -12.46 -0.87 -0.36
CA TRP A 322 -11.02 -0.79 -0.16
C TRP A 322 -10.57 0.35 0.76
N LEU A 323 -11.41 1.40 0.95
CA LEU A 323 -11.06 2.59 1.75
C LEU A 323 -10.69 2.25 3.19
N ALA A 324 -11.35 1.26 3.79
CA ALA A 324 -11.05 0.81 5.15
C ALA A 324 -9.61 0.30 5.31
N SER A 325 -8.99 -0.27 4.25
CA SER A 325 -7.58 -0.68 4.29
C SER A 325 -6.66 0.54 4.37
N PHE A 326 -6.96 1.60 3.61
CA PHE A 326 -6.21 2.86 3.65
C PHE A 326 -6.39 3.55 5.01
N ALA A 327 -7.62 3.61 5.52
CA ALA A 327 -7.87 4.12 6.86
C ALA A 327 -7.13 3.32 7.94
N THR A 328 -7.12 1.98 7.85
CA THR A 328 -6.35 1.13 8.77
C THR A 328 -4.85 1.42 8.69
N TYR A 329 -4.29 1.59 7.48
CA TYR A 329 -2.88 1.95 7.30
C TYR A 329 -2.54 3.26 8.02
N LEU A 330 -3.40 4.27 7.88
CA LEU A 330 -3.26 5.58 8.52
C LEU A 330 -3.42 5.49 10.05
N VAL A 331 -4.59 5.07 10.55
CA VAL A 331 -4.90 5.14 11.99
C VAL A 331 -4.03 4.24 12.86
N THR A 332 -3.57 3.10 12.31
CA THR A 332 -2.59 2.24 12.98
C THR A 332 -1.14 2.68 12.76
N ARG A 333 -0.94 3.81 12.05
CA ARG A 333 0.37 4.41 11.78
C ARG A 333 1.37 3.44 11.17
N ARG A 334 0.90 2.59 10.24
CA ARG A 334 1.75 1.58 9.61
C ARG A 334 2.96 2.19 8.89
N GLY A 335 2.76 3.30 8.19
CA GLY A 335 3.81 4.01 7.47
C GLY A 335 4.92 4.60 8.35
N LEU A 336 4.65 4.84 9.65
CA LEU A 336 5.64 5.33 10.61
C LEU A 336 6.48 4.21 11.23
N GLN A 337 6.03 2.97 11.16
CA GLN A 337 6.75 1.81 11.68
C GLN A 337 7.83 1.31 10.71
N ALA A 338 7.73 1.69 9.44
CA ALA A 338 8.77 1.41 8.47
C ALA A 338 10.06 2.12 8.90
N PRO A 339 11.18 1.39 9.01
CA PRO A 339 12.44 2.00 9.42
C PRO A 339 12.79 3.13 8.45
N ALA A 340 13.24 4.25 9.00
CA ALA A 340 13.96 5.27 8.25
C ALA A 340 15.16 4.64 7.52
N TRP A 341 15.84 5.42 6.68
CA TRP A 341 17.02 4.97 5.98
C TRP A 341 17.95 4.10 6.84
N ARG A 342 18.46 3.03 6.27
CA ARG A 342 19.61 2.26 6.77
C ARG A 342 20.62 2.08 5.63
N ALA A 343 21.90 2.04 5.96
CA ALA A 343 22.95 1.72 4.98
C ALA A 343 22.73 0.30 4.43
N LEU A 344 22.89 0.13 3.13
CA LEU A 344 22.97 -1.21 2.54
C LEU A 344 24.27 -1.89 3.02
N PRO A 345 24.28 -3.21 3.19
CA PRO A 345 25.51 -3.96 3.44
C PRO A 345 26.53 -3.70 2.30
N GLU A 346 27.80 -3.50 2.66
CA GLU A 346 28.88 -3.17 1.68
C GLU A 346 28.99 -4.20 0.54
N GLU A 347 28.62 -5.45 0.79
CA GLU A 347 28.67 -6.55 -0.20
C GLU A 347 27.56 -6.50 -1.26
N SER A 348 26.54 -5.60 -1.10
CA SER A 348 25.36 -5.54 -1.98
C SER A 348 25.39 -4.39 -2.98
N LEU A 349 26.44 -3.58 -3.00
CA LEU A 349 26.58 -2.49 -3.97
C LEU A 349 27.07 -3.05 -5.31
N PRO A 350 26.37 -2.82 -6.43
CA PRO A 350 26.88 -3.17 -7.77
C PRO A 350 28.12 -2.34 -8.08
N GLU A 351 29.14 -2.96 -8.71
CA GLU A 351 30.32 -2.28 -9.24
C GLU A 351 29.98 -1.31 -10.37
#